data_6a4b78adc4f6c7f89c057afbb27d16bc
#
_entry.id   6a4b78adc4f6c7f89c057afbb27d16bc
#
_cell.length_a   1.000
_cell.length_b   1.000
_cell.length_c   1.000
_cell.angle_alpha   90.00
_cell.angle_beta   90.00
_cell.angle_gamma   90.00
#
_symmetry.space_group_name_H-M   'P 1'
#
loop_
_entity.id
_entity.type
_entity.pdbx_description
1 polymer ?
#
loop_
_entity_poly.entity_id
_entity_poly.type
_entity_poly.pdbx_seq_one_letter_code
_entity_poly.pdbx_strand_id
1 'polypeptide(L)'
;MSGNSQPPGQDYPGGGAPGYGPRGPSDDHLWALLAYLLTFVASLIAPLVIYLVKMNESRFVRFHAAQSLNMGLTAVIYSFGGVIVGVILAIVSHGFALILLIPLFIAFGIVHLIYLILAAIASNRGELYRVPTVLCLPLVR
;
A
#
# COMPACT_ATOMS: atom_id res chain seq x y z
N MET A 1 -36.60 -22.17 11.08
CA MET A 1 -35.20 -22.61 11.14
C MET A 1 -34.43 -21.93 10.04
N SER A 2 -33.87 -20.77 10.32
CA SER A 2 -33.03 -20.09 9.42
C SER A 2 -31.63 -20.66 9.53
N GLY A 3 -31.28 -21.52 8.58
CA GLY A 3 -29.92 -22.00 8.41
C GLY A 3 -29.04 -20.82 8.07
N ASN A 4 -28.19 -20.46 9.00
CA ASN A 4 -27.14 -19.46 8.79
C ASN A 4 -26.06 -20.10 7.90
N SER A 5 -26.31 -20.11 6.59
CA SER A 5 -25.32 -20.54 5.61
C SER A 5 -24.31 -19.42 5.44
N GLN A 6 -23.29 -19.43 6.29
CA GLN A 6 -22.08 -18.67 6.01
C GLN A 6 -21.48 -19.20 4.70
N PRO A 7 -21.17 -18.33 3.73
CA PRO A 7 -20.45 -18.77 2.55
C PRO A 7 -19.09 -19.31 2.97
N PRO A 8 -18.70 -20.51 2.50
CA PRO A 8 -17.40 -21.07 2.80
C PRO A 8 -16.31 -20.24 2.12
N GLY A 9 -15.31 -19.83 2.86
CA GLY A 9 -14.05 -19.42 2.28
C GLY A 9 -13.59 -17.99 2.49
N GLN A 10 -13.89 -17.37 3.62
CA GLN A 10 -13.14 -16.17 4.01
C GLN A 10 -12.40 -16.41 5.32
N ASP A 11 -11.54 -17.42 5.30
CA ASP A 11 -10.54 -17.59 6.33
C ASP A 11 -9.47 -16.51 6.13
N TYR A 12 -9.65 -15.38 6.79
CA TYR A 12 -8.57 -14.43 6.94
C TYR A 12 -7.45 -15.12 7.72
N PRO A 13 -6.20 -15.13 7.23
CA PRO A 13 -5.09 -15.68 8.00
C PRO A 13 -4.92 -14.83 9.26
N GLY A 14 -5.41 -15.38 10.37
CA GLY A 14 -5.29 -14.70 11.66
C GLY A 14 -6.50 -14.85 12.59
N GLY A 15 -7.05 -16.06 12.68
CA GLY A 15 -7.99 -16.47 13.74
C GLY A 15 -9.22 -15.58 13.91
N GLY A 16 -10.39 -16.13 13.68
CA GLY A 16 -11.67 -15.44 13.82
C GLY A 16 -11.80 -14.66 15.12
N ALA A 17 -11.73 -13.33 15.02
CA ALA A 17 -12.24 -12.49 16.09
C ALA A 17 -13.76 -12.44 15.96
N PRO A 18 -14.52 -12.63 17.04
CA PRO A 18 -15.97 -12.48 17.03
C PRO A 18 -16.34 -11.07 16.60
N GLY A 19 -17.13 -10.93 15.54
CA GLY A 19 -17.63 -9.64 15.08
C GLY A 19 -17.20 -9.19 13.68
N TYR A 20 -16.35 -9.93 12.97
CA TYR A 20 -16.04 -9.69 11.57
C TYR A 20 -16.99 -10.45 10.64
N GLY A 21 -18.27 -10.05 10.67
CA GLY A 21 -19.18 -10.37 9.59
C GLY A 21 -18.97 -9.40 8.41
N PRO A 22 -19.40 -9.76 7.17
CA PRO A 22 -19.50 -8.81 6.08
C PRO A 22 -20.49 -7.72 6.50
N ARG A 23 -19.97 -6.67 7.13
CA ARG A 23 -20.72 -5.42 7.21
C ARG A 23 -20.86 -4.96 5.78
N GLY A 24 -22.07 -4.58 5.36
CA GLY A 24 -22.37 -4.11 4.02
C GLY A 24 -21.37 -3.10 3.45
N PRO A 25 -21.58 -2.39 2.33
CA PRO A 25 -20.63 -1.42 1.78
C PRO A 25 -20.25 -0.46 2.90
N SER A 26 -19.30 -0.93 3.68
CA SER A 26 -18.99 -0.37 4.96
C SER A 26 -18.02 0.75 4.70
N ASP A 27 -18.09 1.76 5.52
CA ASP A 27 -17.13 2.85 5.58
C ASP A 27 -15.67 2.34 5.56
N ASP A 28 -15.45 1.08 5.98
CA ASP A 28 -14.15 0.41 5.96
C ASP A 28 -13.52 0.33 4.56
N HIS A 29 -14.32 0.05 3.52
CA HIS A 29 -13.84 0.03 2.13
C HIS A 29 -13.45 1.44 1.67
N LEU A 30 -14.25 2.44 2.06
CA LEU A 30 -13.92 3.85 1.79
C LEU A 30 -12.63 4.27 2.49
N TRP A 31 -12.44 3.89 3.75
CA TRP A 31 -11.22 4.20 4.49
C TRP A 31 -9.99 3.50 3.90
N ALA A 32 -10.13 2.26 3.49
CA ALA A 32 -9.06 1.53 2.82
C ALA A 32 -8.71 2.15 1.45
N LEU A 33 -9.72 2.50 0.65
CA LEU A 33 -9.54 3.19 -0.62
C LEU A 33 -8.89 4.55 -0.43
N LEU A 34 -9.38 5.34 0.54
CA LEU A 34 -8.81 6.65 0.87
C LEU A 34 -7.35 6.56 1.30
N ALA A 35 -6.94 5.51 2.03
CA ALA A 35 -5.54 5.32 2.40
C ALA A 35 -4.63 5.29 1.17
N TYR A 36 -5.05 4.62 0.10
CA TYR A 36 -4.27 4.57 -1.15
C TYR A 36 -4.36 5.85 -1.97
N LEU A 37 -5.56 6.45 -2.09
CA LEU A 37 -5.74 7.69 -2.85
C LEU A 37 -5.00 8.87 -2.19
N LEU A 38 -5.08 8.96 -0.87
CA LEU A 38 -4.39 10.00 -0.11
C LEU A 38 -2.88 9.80 -0.06
N THR A 39 -2.38 8.57 -0.21
CA THR A 39 -0.95 8.32 -0.43
C THR A 39 -0.45 9.04 -1.68
N PHE A 40 -1.29 9.13 -2.70
CA PHE A 40 -0.96 9.85 -3.92
C PHE A 40 -0.92 11.38 -3.73
N VAL A 41 -1.81 11.92 -2.91
CA VAL A 41 -1.97 13.38 -2.71
C VAL A 41 -1.12 13.93 -1.57
N ALA A 42 -1.12 13.23 -0.43
CA ALA A 42 -0.51 13.68 0.82
C ALA A 42 0.72 12.86 1.25
N SER A 43 1.26 12.06 0.31
CA SER A 43 2.43 11.21 0.55
C SER A 43 2.24 10.28 1.76
N LEU A 44 3.06 10.40 2.80
CA LEU A 44 3.08 9.51 3.96
C LEU A 44 2.14 9.92 5.09
N ILE A 45 1.74 11.19 5.15
CA ILE A 45 1.00 11.73 6.30
C ILE A 45 -0.40 11.14 6.37
N ALA A 46 -1.11 11.10 5.25
CA ALA A 46 -2.49 10.63 5.23
C ALA A 46 -2.64 9.14 5.57
N PRO A 47 -1.89 8.20 4.96
CA PRO A 47 -1.98 6.80 5.35
C PRO A 47 -1.50 6.56 6.79
N LEU A 48 -0.58 7.36 7.31
CA LEU A 48 -0.16 7.29 8.70
C LEU A 48 -1.31 7.68 9.64
N VAL A 49 -2.00 8.78 9.37
CA VAL A 49 -3.15 9.24 10.17
C VAL A 49 -4.26 8.20 10.13
N ILE A 50 -4.62 7.67 8.95
CA ILE A 50 -5.65 6.64 8.81
C ILE A 50 -5.25 5.37 9.57
N TYR A 51 -3.99 4.95 9.47
CA TYR A 51 -3.48 3.81 10.20
C TYR A 51 -3.64 4.00 11.71
N LEU A 52 -3.20 5.14 12.26
CA LEU A 52 -3.26 5.42 13.69
C LEU A 52 -4.70 5.54 14.22
N VAL A 53 -5.59 6.17 13.46
CA VAL A 53 -6.98 6.40 13.87
C VAL A 53 -7.80 5.11 13.80
N LYS A 54 -7.61 4.29 12.75
CA LYS A 54 -8.43 3.12 12.46
C LYS A 54 -7.79 1.79 12.82
N MET A 55 -6.56 1.76 13.33
CA MET A 55 -5.83 0.52 13.61
C MET A 55 -6.55 -0.40 14.61
N ASN A 56 -7.35 0.14 15.51
CA ASN A 56 -8.08 -0.62 16.53
C ASN A 56 -9.54 -0.90 16.16
N GLU A 57 -10.07 -0.23 15.14
CA GLU A 57 -11.48 -0.36 14.76
C GLU A 57 -11.71 -1.45 13.71
N SER A 58 -10.82 -1.56 12.72
CA SER A 58 -10.98 -2.48 11.60
C SER A 58 -9.67 -3.10 11.17
N ARG A 59 -9.59 -4.44 11.18
CA ARG A 59 -8.43 -5.17 10.65
C ARG A 59 -8.24 -4.96 9.16
N PHE A 60 -9.33 -4.83 8.42
CA PHE A 60 -9.29 -4.57 6.98
C PHE A 60 -8.65 -3.21 6.67
N VAL A 61 -9.13 -2.15 7.33
CA VAL A 61 -8.56 -0.80 7.17
C VAL A 61 -7.11 -0.77 7.64
N ARG A 62 -6.80 -1.40 8.77
CA ARG A 62 -5.42 -1.48 9.26
C ARG A 62 -4.48 -2.14 8.26
N PHE A 63 -4.89 -3.25 7.65
CA PHE A 63 -4.09 -3.95 6.64
C PHE A 63 -3.78 -3.04 5.44
N HIS A 64 -4.80 -2.41 4.87
CA HIS A 64 -4.63 -1.54 3.70
C HIS A 64 -3.88 -0.25 4.03
N ALA A 65 -4.15 0.37 5.18
CA ALA A 65 -3.43 1.55 5.64
C ALA A 65 -1.95 1.25 5.93
N ALA A 66 -1.64 0.13 6.59
CA ALA A 66 -0.26 -0.30 6.80
C ALA A 66 0.45 -0.59 5.47
N GLN A 67 -0.24 -1.21 4.51
CA GLN A 67 0.33 -1.49 3.19
C GLN A 67 0.59 -0.21 2.39
N SER A 68 -0.34 0.75 2.38
CA SER A 68 -0.15 2.03 1.70
C SER A 68 0.99 2.84 2.33
N LEU A 69 1.09 2.82 3.66
CA LEU A 69 2.19 3.46 4.39
C LEU A 69 3.53 2.80 4.05
N ASN A 70 3.59 1.46 4.04
CA ASN A 70 4.79 0.72 3.66
C ASN A 70 5.21 1.00 2.21
N MET A 71 4.26 1.09 1.28
CA MET A 71 4.54 1.48 -0.11
C MET A 71 5.13 2.88 -0.18
N GLY A 72 4.55 3.85 0.52
CA GLY A 72 5.05 5.22 0.57
C GLY A 72 6.45 5.30 1.17
N LEU A 73 6.69 4.63 2.30
CA LEU A 73 8.01 4.56 2.94
C LEU A 73 9.05 3.91 2.03
N THR A 74 8.68 2.81 1.37
CA THR A 74 9.57 2.13 0.40
C THR A 74 9.93 3.05 -0.76
N ALA A 75 8.95 3.78 -1.31
CA ALA A 75 9.19 4.74 -2.38
C ALA A 75 10.14 5.87 -1.93
N VAL A 76 9.98 6.39 -0.72
CA VAL A 76 10.89 7.40 -0.16
C VAL A 76 12.30 6.86 0.01
N ILE A 77 12.45 5.66 0.59
CA ILE A 77 13.76 5.02 0.80
C ILE A 77 14.47 4.80 -0.54
N TYR A 78 13.77 4.24 -1.52
CA TYR A 78 14.35 3.98 -2.84
C TYR A 78 14.64 5.26 -3.61
N SER A 79 13.77 6.28 -3.52
CA SER A 79 14.01 7.57 -4.17
C SER A 79 15.20 8.29 -3.55
N PHE A 80 15.27 8.34 -2.23
CA PHE A 80 16.36 9.01 -1.52
C PHE A 80 17.70 8.30 -1.74
N GLY A 81 17.73 6.98 -1.56
CA GLY A 81 18.92 6.17 -1.83
C GLY A 81 19.33 6.23 -3.29
N GLY A 82 18.36 6.15 -4.20
CA GLY A 82 18.60 6.24 -5.64
C GLY A 82 19.12 7.60 -6.08
N VAL A 83 18.64 8.70 -5.49
CA VAL A 83 19.18 10.05 -5.77
C VAL A 83 20.62 10.16 -5.31
N ILE A 84 20.96 9.68 -4.10
CA ILE A 84 22.34 9.71 -3.59
C ILE A 84 23.26 8.93 -4.52
N VAL A 85 22.92 7.69 -4.85
CA VAL A 85 23.70 6.84 -5.74
C VAL A 85 23.77 7.46 -7.14
N GLY A 86 22.64 7.98 -7.62
CA GLY A 86 22.53 8.64 -8.92
C GLY A 86 23.44 9.86 -9.06
N VAL A 87 23.51 10.71 -8.03
CA VAL A 87 24.41 11.87 -8.00
C VAL A 87 25.87 11.43 -8.04
N ILE A 88 26.24 10.44 -7.23
CA ILE A 88 27.62 9.90 -7.23
C ILE A 88 27.99 9.37 -8.62
N LEU A 89 27.13 8.55 -9.21
CA LEU A 89 27.35 7.98 -10.54
C LEU A 89 27.36 9.07 -11.63
N ALA A 90 26.52 10.09 -11.53
CA ALA A 90 26.51 11.21 -12.48
C ALA A 90 27.83 11.99 -12.44
N ILE A 91 28.39 12.24 -11.25
CA ILE A 91 29.67 12.93 -11.09
C ILE A 91 30.79 12.08 -11.69
N VAL A 92 30.87 10.80 -11.31
CA VAL A 92 31.93 9.88 -11.77
C VAL A 92 31.88 9.66 -13.28
N SER A 93 30.67 9.58 -13.85
CA SER A 93 30.47 9.34 -15.29
C SER A 93 30.35 10.61 -16.13
N HIS A 94 30.60 11.79 -15.57
CA HIS A 94 30.41 13.09 -16.24
C HIS A 94 29.00 13.25 -16.85
N GLY A 95 27.99 12.73 -16.15
CA GLY A 95 26.59 12.80 -16.55
C GLY A 95 26.05 11.61 -17.38
N PHE A 96 26.92 10.77 -17.94
CA PHE A 96 26.48 9.66 -18.80
C PHE A 96 25.55 8.66 -18.07
N ALA A 97 25.75 8.46 -16.77
CA ALA A 97 24.89 7.59 -15.99
C ALA A 97 23.42 8.03 -15.95
N LEU A 98 23.14 9.33 -16.10
CA LEU A 98 21.77 9.86 -16.10
C LEU A 98 20.94 9.34 -17.27
N ILE A 99 21.56 9.04 -18.41
CA ILE A 99 20.87 8.50 -19.59
C ILE A 99 20.18 7.17 -19.26
N LEU A 100 20.80 6.37 -18.39
CA LEU A 100 20.23 5.09 -17.94
C LEU A 100 19.36 5.24 -16.68
N LEU A 101 19.78 6.08 -15.75
CA LEU A 101 19.12 6.23 -14.45
C LEU A 101 17.74 6.91 -14.57
N ILE A 102 17.61 7.94 -15.44
CA ILE A 102 16.34 8.64 -15.62
C ILE A 102 15.22 7.68 -16.08
N PRO A 103 15.38 6.92 -17.18
CA PRO A 103 14.35 5.99 -17.60
C PRO A 103 14.10 4.86 -16.57
N LEU A 104 15.12 4.45 -15.83
CA LEU A 104 14.96 3.47 -14.74
C LEU A 104 14.07 4.01 -13.61
N PHE A 105 14.27 5.26 -13.18
CA PHE A 105 13.43 5.91 -12.17
C PHE A 105 11.99 6.09 -12.67
N ILE A 106 11.81 6.47 -13.92
CA ILE A 106 10.48 6.59 -14.54
C ILE A 106 9.79 5.22 -14.55
N ALA A 107 10.48 4.16 -14.97
CA ALA A 107 9.94 2.81 -14.98
C ALA A 107 9.54 2.35 -13.56
N PHE A 108 10.39 2.60 -12.57
CA PHE A 108 10.07 2.31 -11.17
C PHE A 108 8.82 3.06 -10.70
N GLY A 109 8.70 4.36 -11.00
CA GLY A 109 7.53 5.17 -10.67
C GLY A 109 6.25 4.65 -11.32
N ILE A 110 6.30 4.25 -12.59
CA ILE A 110 5.17 3.66 -13.30
C ILE A 110 4.74 2.34 -12.67
N VAL A 111 5.67 1.44 -12.40
CA VAL A 111 5.38 0.16 -11.74
C VAL A 111 4.78 0.38 -10.36
N HIS A 112 5.36 1.28 -9.58
CA HIS A 112 4.84 1.63 -8.25
C HIS A 112 3.40 2.17 -8.33
N LEU A 113 3.12 3.06 -9.28
CA LEU A 113 1.78 3.61 -9.53
C LEU A 113 0.77 2.53 -9.93
N ILE A 114 1.15 1.60 -10.80
CA ILE A 114 0.29 0.48 -11.19
C ILE A 114 -0.11 -0.35 -9.97
N TYR A 115 0.85 -0.73 -9.12
CA TYR A 115 0.53 -1.51 -7.92
C TYR A 115 -0.29 -0.71 -6.90
N LEU A 116 -0.07 0.60 -6.78
CA LEU A 116 -0.90 1.47 -5.95
C LEU A 116 -2.36 1.47 -6.43
N ILE A 117 -2.59 1.59 -7.74
CA ILE A 117 -3.93 1.54 -8.33
C ILE A 117 -4.57 0.17 -8.13
N LEU A 118 -3.84 -0.92 -8.38
CA LEU A 118 -4.34 -2.28 -8.17
C LEU A 118 -4.73 -2.52 -6.71
N ALA A 119 -3.92 -2.06 -5.76
CA ALA A 119 -4.22 -2.17 -4.34
C ALA A 119 -5.45 -1.32 -3.95
N ALA A 120 -5.61 -0.13 -4.54
CA ALA A 120 -6.78 0.71 -4.34
C ALA A 120 -8.07 0.07 -4.89
N ILE A 121 -8.01 -0.54 -6.07
CA ILE A 121 -9.15 -1.27 -6.67
C ILE A 121 -9.52 -2.48 -5.80
N ALA A 122 -8.53 -3.25 -5.36
CA ALA A 122 -8.75 -4.41 -4.51
C ALA A 122 -9.37 -4.01 -3.16
N SER A 123 -8.91 -2.91 -2.55
CA SER A 123 -9.50 -2.39 -1.32
C SER A 123 -10.97 -2.00 -1.49
N ASN A 124 -11.32 -1.42 -2.62
CA ASN A 124 -12.73 -1.07 -2.94
C ASN A 124 -13.61 -2.31 -3.15
N ARG A 125 -13.01 -3.44 -3.56
CA ARG A 125 -13.71 -4.74 -3.68
C ARG A 125 -13.77 -5.53 -2.37
N GLY A 126 -13.17 -5.03 -1.30
CA GLY A 126 -13.05 -5.74 -0.03
C GLY A 126 -12.03 -6.86 -0.03
N GLU A 127 -11.10 -6.89 -0.98
CA GLU A 127 -10.08 -7.92 -1.13
C GLU A 127 -8.80 -7.55 -0.37
N LEU A 128 -8.17 -8.55 0.24
CA LEU A 128 -6.85 -8.40 0.86
C LEU A 128 -5.75 -8.63 -0.18
N TYR A 129 -5.50 -7.64 -1.00
CA TYR A 129 -4.45 -7.69 -2.01
C TYR A 129 -3.08 -7.37 -1.40
N ARG A 130 -2.11 -8.25 -1.60
CA ARG A 130 -0.73 -8.03 -1.14
C ARG A 130 0.15 -7.55 -2.28
N VAL A 131 0.72 -6.38 -2.11
CA VAL A 131 1.74 -5.85 -3.02
C VAL A 131 3.06 -6.62 -2.82
N PRO A 132 3.83 -6.88 -3.88
CA PRO A 132 5.15 -7.50 -3.77
C PRO A 132 6.06 -6.78 -2.76
N THR A 133 6.78 -7.55 -1.95
CA THR A 133 7.64 -7.03 -0.87
C THR A 133 8.73 -6.09 -1.36
N VAL A 134 9.15 -6.20 -2.62
CA VAL A 134 10.12 -5.28 -3.24
C VAL A 134 9.58 -3.85 -3.33
N LEU A 135 8.27 -3.71 -3.59
CA LEU A 135 7.59 -2.42 -3.70
C LEU A 135 6.95 -1.96 -2.39
N CYS A 136 6.82 -2.87 -1.44
CA CYS A 136 6.16 -2.65 -0.17
C CYS A 136 6.92 -3.38 0.93
N LEU A 137 8.01 -2.79 1.41
CA LEU A 137 8.78 -3.34 2.52
C LEU A 137 7.89 -3.41 3.78
N PRO A 138 7.87 -4.53 4.51
CA PRO A 138 7.01 -4.72 5.68
C PRO A 138 7.57 -3.97 6.90
N LEU A 139 7.57 -2.64 6.84
CA LEU A 139 8.10 -1.76 7.90
C LEU A 139 7.08 -1.56 9.02
N VAL A 140 5.79 -1.48 8.66
CA VAL A 140 4.67 -1.34 9.59
C VAL A 140 3.73 -2.54 9.46
N ARG A 141 3.25 -3.08 10.59
CA ARG A 141 2.35 -4.26 10.65
C ARG A 141 1.06 -3.96 11.39
#